data_7109f401370b2bf8e7cd1c449cc28749
#
_entry.id   7109f401370b2bf8e7cd1c449cc28749
#
_cell.length_a   1.000
_cell.length_b   1.000
_cell.length_c   1.000
_cell.angle_alpha   90.00
_cell.angle_beta   90.00
_cell.angle_gamma   90.00
#
_symmetry.space_group_name_H-M   'P 1'
#
loop_
_entity.id
_entity.type
_entity.pdbx_description
1 polymer ?
#
loop_
_entity_poly.entity_id
_entity_poly.type
_entity_poly.pdbx_seq_one_letter_code
_entity_poly.pdbx_strand_id
1 'polypeptide(L)'
;MRLKLGISTCPNDTYIYEALVQGLENSPFEWDVHFADVQTLNEMVRRGELDVAKVSAQVYPKIEAEYACLSCGGAIGYGCGPLLLSSVGNAFCPEKPVVLPGADTTAALLFKFWHKKTGQTEQKIEYALFDQVYRSLRSKEAVQGVVIHEHRFTWKRDGLYLLQDLGAFWEENTGTPIPLGIAVARKSLGVNTIFQIEDEIRKSLNIARKREKLVTPFIDKLAQIDDPNVMEAHIRMFVNDFSEEVGERGRASLGYLWTLVKG
;
A
#
# COMPACT_ATOMS: atom_id res chain seq x y z
N MET A 1 -1.96 16.60 22.16
CA MET A 1 -0.61 15.99 22.01
C MET A 1 -0.17 16.14 20.56
N ARG A 2 1.08 16.52 20.27
CA ARG A 2 1.58 16.58 18.90
C ARG A 2 2.18 15.23 18.50
N LEU A 3 1.74 14.67 17.36
CA LEU A 3 2.13 13.36 16.83
C LEU A 3 2.59 13.47 15.38
N LYS A 4 3.63 12.72 15.01
CA LYS A 4 4.13 12.62 13.64
C LYS A 4 3.38 11.52 12.90
N LEU A 5 2.66 11.90 11.84
CA LEU A 5 1.91 11.01 10.98
C LEU A 5 2.58 10.87 9.61
N GLY A 6 2.92 9.65 9.21
CA GLY A 6 3.41 9.34 7.87
C GLY A 6 2.33 8.67 7.01
N ILE A 7 1.96 9.28 5.90
CA ILE A 7 1.01 8.71 4.92
C ILE A 7 1.48 8.95 3.49
N SER A 8 1.01 8.11 2.57
CA SER A 8 1.33 8.33 1.15
C SER A 8 0.44 9.41 0.53
N THR A 9 0.87 9.93 -0.62
CA THR A 9 0.07 10.85 -1.43
C THR A 9 -0.97 10.13 -2.30
N CYS A 10 -1.07 8.80 -2.20
CA CYS A 10 -2.02 8.01 -2.98
C CYS A 10 -3.47 8.36 -2.63
N PRO A 11 -4.38 8.34 -3.62
CA PRO A 11 -5.78 8.74 -3.43
C PRO A 11 -6.52 7.98 -2.31
N ASN A 12 -6.21 6.71 -2.08
CA ASN A 12 -6.82 5.93 -0.98
C ASN A 12 -6.38 6.42 0.40
N ASP A 13 -5.08 6.70 0.58
CA ASP A 13 -4.57 7.17 1.87
C ASP A 13 -5.04 8.60 2.13
N THR A 14 -4.91 9.50 1.15
CA THR A 14 -5.43 10.87 1.29
C THR A 14 -6.93 10.90 1.52
N TYR A 15 -7.73 10.00 0.92
CA TYR A 15 -9.16 9.89 1.18
C TYR A 15 -9.47 9.48 2.63
N ILE A 16 -8.77 8.47 3.17
CA ILE A 16 -8.99 7.98 4.54
C ILE A 16 -8.58 9.04 5.56
N TYR A 17 -7.46 9.72 5.35
CA TYR A 17 -6.82 10.56 6.34
C TYR A 17 -7.08 12.06 6.18
N GLU A 18 -7.78 12.53 5.13
CA GLU A 18 -7.94 13.95 4.84
C GLU A 18 -8.52 14.74 6.01
N ALA A 19 -9.66 14.32 6.58
CA ALA A 19 -10.28 15.06 7.67
C ALA A 19 -9.40 15.06 8.93
N LEU A 20 -8.66 13.97 9.19
CA LEU A 20 -7.71 13.91 10.28
C LEU A 20 -6.54 14.90 10.07
N VAL A 21 -6.00 14.97 8.85
CA VAL A 21 -4.91 15.89 8.48
C VAL A 21 -5.35 17.35 8.51
N GLN A 22 -6.58 17.64 8.09
CA GLN A 22 -7.14 18.98 8.11
C GLN A 22 -7.57 19.46 9.51
N GLY A 23 -7.60 18.55 10.49
CA GLY A 23 -8.00 18.78 11.87
C GLY A 23 -9.45 18.40 12.13
N LEU A 24 -9.63 17.35 12.91
CA LEU A 24 -10.95 16.94 13.40
C LEU A 24 -11.39 17.84 14.55
N GLU A 25 -12.68 18.16 14.58
CA GLU A 25 -13.27 18.91 15.69
C GLU A 25 -13.09 18.13 17.01
N ASN A 26 -12.63 18.82 18.05
CA ASN A 26 -12.34 18.27 19.37
C ASN A 26 -11.28 17.14 19.38
N SER A 27 -10.37 17.13 18.40
CA SER A 27 -9.24 16.18 18.44
C SER A 27 -8.30 16.47 19.61
N PRO A 28 -7.87 15.44 20.37
CA PRO A 28 -6.82 15.59 21.37
C PRO A 28 -5.42 15.69 20.73
N PHE A 29 -5.31 15.52 19.41
CA PHE A 29 -4.06 15.45 18.67
C PHE A 29 -3.86 16.64 17.73
N GLU A 30 -2.62 17.08 17.62
CA GLU A 30 -2.08 17.93 16.56
C GLU A 30 -1.19 17.05 15.67
N TRP A 31 -1.47 16.99 14.38
CA TRP A 31 -0.78 16.11 13.45
C TRP A 31 0.32 16.85 12.69
N ASP A 32 1.58 16.38 12.87
CA ASP A 32 2.73 16.77 12.04
C ASP A 32 2.85 15.76 10.89
N VAL A 33 2.36 16.14 9.70
CA VAL A 33 2.12 15.21 8.61
C VAL A 33 3.29 15.14 7.65
N HIS A 34 3.81 13.93 7.42
CA HIS A 34 4.87 13.62 6.48
C HIS A 34 4.30 12.82 5.30
N PHE A 35 4.29 13.43 4.12
CA PHE A 35 3.89 12.77 2.88
C PHE A 35 5.10 12.19 2.19
N ALA A 36 5.10 10.87 1.94
CA ALA A 36 6.16 10.18 1.23
C ALA A 36 5.63 8.92 0.51
N ASP A 37 6.42 8.33 -0.38
CA ASP A 37 6.10 7.02 -0.92
C ASP A 37 6.21 5.92 0.15
N VAL A 38 5.57 4.77 -0.11
CA VAL A 38 5.46 3.70 0.88
C VAL A 38 6.81 3.10 1.31
N GLN A 39 7.80 3.05 0.41
CA GLN A 39 9.13 2.55 0.75
C GLN A 39 9.84 3.51 1.71
N THR A 40 9.76 4.80 1.44
CA THR A 40 10.30 5.85 2.33
C THR A 40 9.62 5.80 3.71
N LEU A 41 8.29 5.66 3.76
CA LEU A 41 7.55 5.52 5.03
C LEU A 41 7.97 4.26 5.81
N ASN A 42 8.18 3.12 5.13
CA ASN A 42 8.71 1.91 5.73
C ASN A 42 10.07 2.15 6.40
N GLU A 43 10.96 2.90 5.74
CA GLU A 43 12.28 3.25 6.26
C GLU A 43 12.20 4.21 7.45
N MET A 44 11.34 5.25 7.38
CA MET A 44 11.13 6.20 8.47
C MET A 44 10.62 5.51 9.74
N VAL A 45 9.66 4.58 9.60
CA VAL A 45 9.17 3.79 10.74
C VAL A 45 10.27 2.90 11.33
N ARG A 46 11.07 2.25 10.48
CA ARG A 46 12.20 1.42 10.97
C ARG A 46 13.26 2.23 11.72
N ARG A 47 13.45 3.50 11.38
CA ARG A 47 14.32 4.43 12.10
C ARG A 47 13.65 5.08 13.33
N GLY A 48 12.35 4.78 13.56
CA GLY A 48 11.60 5.35 14.66
C GLY A 48 11.34 6.85 14.51
N GLU A 49 11.15 7.36 13.31
CA GLU A 49 10.94 8.79 13.04
C GLU A 49 9.48 9.22 13.11
N LEU A 50 8.54 8.26 13.02
CA LEU A 50 7.09 8.49 13.00
C LEU A 50 6.41 7.88 14.22
N ASP A 51 5.35 8.52 14.70
CA ASP A 51 4.53 8.00 15.79
C ASP A 51 3.39 7.13 15.27
N VAL A 52 2.79 7.54 14.16
CA VAL A 52 1.73 6.83 13.43
C VAL A 52 2.10 6.82 11.95
N ALA A 53 1.92 5.69 11.28
CA ALA A 53 2.22 5.63 9.85
C ALA A 53 1.38 4.61 9.10
N LYS A 54 1.18 4.88 7.80
CA LYS A 54 0.75 3.91 6.83
C LYS A 54 1.98 3.26 6.21
N VAL A 55 2.09 1.95 6.31
CA VAL A 55 3.27 1.18 5.85
C VAL A 55 2.85 -0.05 5.06
N SER A 56 3.78 -0.65 4.34
CA SER A 56 3.57 -1.95 3.71
C SER A 56 3.30 -3.02 4.77
N ALA A 57 2.34 -3.90 4.53
CA ALA A 57 2.04 -4.99 5.46
C ALA A 57 3.25 -5.91 5.70
N GLN A 58 4.13 -6.05 4.70
CA GLN A 58 5.36 -6.83 4.80
C GLN A 58 6.34 -6.30 5.85
N VAL A 59 6.36 -4.99 6.14
CA VAL A 59 7.39 -4.44 7.03
C VAL A 59 7.12 -4.75 8.51
N TYR A 60 5.86 -5.05 8.86
CA TYR A 60 5.42 -5.18 10.25
C TYR A 60 6.27 -6.15 11.10
N PRO A 61 6.63 -7.36 10.64
CA PRO A 61 7.49 -8.24 11.45
C PRO A 61 8.85 -7.66 11.85
N LYS A 62 9.32 -6.64 11.12
CA LYS A 62 10.58 -5.96 11.40
C LYS A 62 10.46 -4.82 12.42
N ILE A 63 9.22 -4.39 12.71
CA ILE A 63 8.90 -3.27 13.58
C ILE A 63 7.93 -3.65 14.71
N GLU A 64 7.46 -4.89 14.77
CA GLU A 64 6.45 -5.35 15.73
C GLU A 64 6.86 -5.20 17.20
N ALA A 65 8.14 -5.09 17.48
CA ALA A 65 8.63 -4.82 18.85
C ALA A 65 8.23 -3.41 19.33
N GLU A 66 8.27 -2.41 18.45
CA GLU A 66 8.07 -0.99 18.77
C GLU A 66 6.70 -0.45 18.37
N TYR A 67 6.06 -1.05 17.37
CA TYR A 67 4.79 -0.59 16.81
C TYR A 67 3.68 -1.61 16.98
N ALA A 68 2.46 -1.10 17.23
CA ALA A 68 1.23 -1.87 17.17
C ALA A 68 0.61 -1.73 15.78
N CYS A 69 0.13 -2.84 15.21
CA CYS A 69 -0.72 -2.81 14.03
C CYS A 69 -2.12 -2.32 14.44
N LEU A 70 -2.61 -1.27 13.80
CA LEU A 70 -3.95 -0.75 14.04
C LEU A 70 -5.01 -1.62 13.35
N SER A 71 -6.21 -1.62 13.90
CA SER A 71 -7.35 -2.36 13.36
C SER A 71 -8.07 -1.65 12.22
N CYS A 72 -7.63 -0.44 11.82
CA CYS A 72 -8.24 0.38 10.79
C CYS A 72 -7.18 1.16 9.98
N GLY A 73 -7.61 1.91 8.97
CA GLY A 73 -6.74 2.80 8.17
C GLY A 73 -5.85 2.07 7.18
N GLY A 74 -5.96 0.75 7.05
CA GLY A 74 -5.17 -0.06 6.13
C GLY A 74 -5.76 -0.15 4.72
N ALA A 75 -5.03 -0.84 3.84
CA ALA A 75 -5.46 -1.26 2.51
C ALA A 75 -5.34 -2.78 2.41
N ILE A 76 -6.46 -3.46 2.60
CA ILE A 76 -6.63 -4.90 2.47
C ILE A 76 -7.84 -5.10 1.55
N GLY A 77 -7.80 -6.07 0.65
CA GLY A 77 -8.94 -6.27 -0.24
C GLY A 77 -8.75 -7.43 -1.21
N TYR A 78 -9.73 -7.57 -2.11
CA TYR A 78 -9.72 -8.53 -3.20
C TYR A 78 -9.58 -7.80 -4.53
N GLY A 79 -8.92 -8.45 -5.51
CA GLY A 79 -8.76 -7.92 -6.86
C GLY A 79 -7.90 -6.65 -6.95
N CYS A 80 -7.16 -6.29 -5.91
CA CYS A 80 -6.43 -5.02 -5.78
C CYS A 80 -4.90 -5.16 -5.73
N GLY A 81 -4.37 -6.32 -6.10
CA GLY A 81 -2.94 -6.62 -5.97
C GLY A 81 -2.04 -5.96 -7.00
N PRO A 82 -0.73 -6.04 -6.79
CA PRO A 82 0.27 -5.63 -7.77
C PRO A 82 0.19 -6.45 -9.07
N LEU A 83 0.61 -5.84 -10.18
CA LEU A 83 0.70 -6.51 -11.47
C LEU A 83 2.16 -6.69 -11.87
N LEU A 84 2.53 -7.90 -12.25
CA LEU A 84 3.77 -8.16 -13.00
C LEU A 84 3.50 -7.88 -14.47
N LEU A 85 4.19 -6.88 -15.02
CA LEU A 85 4.02 -6.44 -16.39
C LEU A 85 5.30 -6.61 -17.20
N SER A 86 5.15 -6.65 -18.52
CA SER A 86 6.24 -6.62 -19.50
C SER A 86 6.06 -5.50 -20.51
N SER A 87 7.17 -4.96 -21.00
CA SER A 87 7.24 -3.95 -22.07
C SER A 87 7.36 -4.55 -23.47
N VAL A 88 7.58 -5.87 -23.61
CA VAL A 88 7.96 -6.50 -24.89
C VAL A 88 7.03 -7.62 -25.34
N GLY A 89 6.21 -8.19 -24.45
CA GLY A 89 5.30 -9.29 -24.80
C GLY A 89 4.75 -10.05 -23.58
N ASN A 90 3.96 -11.09 -23.82
CA ASN A 90 3.20 -11.81 -22.81
C ASN A 90 3.98 -12.98 -22.14
N ALA A 91 5.27 -13.11 -22.40
CA ALA A 91 6.10 -14.16 -21.81
C ALA A 91 7.05 -13.57 -20.77
N PHE A 92 7.18 -14.26 -19.64
CA PHE A 92 8.18 -13.95 -18.64
C PHE A 92 9.58 -14.27 -19.18
N CYS A 93 10.55 -13.38 -18.96
CA CYS A 93 11.93 -13.48 -19.43
C CYS A 93 12.87 -13.74 -18.24
N PRO A 94 13.18 -15.00 -17.88
CA PRO A 94 14.00 -15.32 -16.71
C PRO A 94 15.40 -14.71 -16.74
N GLU A 95 15.98 -14.52 -17.94
CA GLU A 95 17.31 -13.95 -18.14
C GLU A 95 17.38 -12.42 -17.97
N LYS A 96 16.23 -11.76 -17.91
CA LYS A 96 16.14 -10.30 -17.74
C LYS A 96 15.81 -9.94 -16.30
N PRO A 97 16.37 -8.87 -15.74
CA PRO A 97 16.02 -8.44 -14.39
C PRO A 97 14.55 -8.06 -14.30
N VAL A 98 13.97 -8.26 -13.10
CA VAL A 98 12.65 -7.74 -12.73
C VAL A 98 12.84 -6.51 -11.86
N VAL A 99 12.21 -5.40 -12.23
CA VAL A 99 12.25 -4.17 -11.43
C VAL A 99 11.08 -4.15 -10.45
N LEU A 100 11.37 -4.02 -9.15
CA LEU A 100 10.38 -4.03 -8.07
C LEU A 100 10.31 -2.67 -7.36
N PRO A 101 9.13 -2.28 -6.84
CA PRO A 101 8.91 -0.96 -6.23
C PRO A 101 9.40 -0.89 -4.76
N GLY A 102 10.66 -1.24 -4.51
CA GLY A 102 11.23 -1.26 -3.17
C GLY A 102 11.27 -2.64 -2.51
N ALA A 103 12.33 -2.89 -1.77
CA ALA A 103 12.62 -4.21 -1.18
C ALA A 103 11.66 -4.60 -0.04
N ASP A 104 11.18 -3.61 0.72
CA ASP A 104 10.31 -3.78 1.88
C ASP A 104 8.81 -3.57 1.55
N THR A 105 8.44 -3.67 0.26
CA THR A 105 7.04 -3.53 -0.17
C THR A 105 6.34 -4.89 -0.24
N THR A 106 5.05 -4.90 0.06
CA THR A 106 4.22 -6.10 -0.14
C THR A 106 4.26 -6.58 -1.59
N ALA A 107 4.41 -5.68 -2.55
CA ALA A 107 4.57 -6.02 -3.97
C ALA A 107 5.81 -6.88 -4.23
N ALA A 108 6.94 -6.56 -3.60
CA ALA A 108 8.16 -7.35 -3.71
C ALA A 108 7.99 -8.75 -3.07
N LEU A 109 7.29 -8.84 -1.94
CA LEU A 109 6.98 -10.12 -1.31
C LEU A 109 6.09 -10.99 -2.19
N LEU A 110 5.02 -10.42 -2.76
CA LEU A 110 4.11 -11.15 -3.62
C LEU A 110 4.78 -11.66 -4.90
N PHE A 111 5.69 -10.85 -5.48
CA PHE A 111 6.52 -11.33 -6.59
C PHE A 111 7.37 -12.53 -6.18
N LYS A 112 8.06 -12.46 -5.05
CA LYS A 112 8.89 -13.57 -4.53
C LYS A 112 8.06 -14.81 -4.22
N PHE A 113 6.85 -14.63 -3.67
CA PHE A 113 5.91 -15.72 -3.41
C PHE A 113 5.47 -16.40 -4.71
N TRP A 114 5.07 -15.64 -5.72
CA TRP A 114 4.72 -16.16 -7.05
C TRP A 114 5.91 -16.89 -7.68
N HIS A 115 7.07 -16.24 -7.70
CA HIS A 115 8.28 -16.78 -8.31
C HIS A 115 8.70 -18.13 -7.69
N LYS A 116 8.69 -18.23 -6.36
CA LYS A 116 8.98 -19.46 -5.62
C LYS A 116 7.95 -20.58 -5.91
N LYS A 117 6.67 -20.23 -5.96
CA LYS A 117 5.59 -21.19 -6.19
C LYS A 117 5.55 -21.72 -7.62
N THR A 118 5.96 -20.95 -8.60
CA THR A 118 5.99 -21.37 -10.01
C THR A 118 7.27 -22.08 -10.40
N GLY A 119 8.20 -22.30 -9.46
CA GLY A 119 9.42 -23.06 -9.69
C GLY A 119 10.38 -22.40 -10.69
N GLN A 120 10.32 -21.09 -10.82
CA GLN A 120 11.22 -20.31 -11.69
C GLN A 120 12.67 -20.42 -11.19
N THR A 121 13.62 -20.30 -12.12
CA THR A 121 15.06 -20.26 -11.82
C THR A 121 15.41 -18.96 -11.08
N GLU A 122 16.64 -18.88 -10.57
CA GLU A 122 17.12 -17.68 -9.89
C GLU A 122 16.91 -16.42 -10.76
N GLN A 123 16.29 -15.37 -10.16
CA GLN A 123 15.89 -14.16 -10.84
C GLN A 123 16.69 -12.96 -10.34
N LYS A 124 17.32 -12.24 -11.25
CA LYS A 124 17.91 -10.94 -10.91
C LYS A 124 16.81 -9.94 -10.60
N ILE A 125 16.90 -9.31 -9.42
CA ILE A 125 15.95 -8.29 -8.94
C ILE A 125 16.68 -6.95 -8.87
N GLU A 126 16.04 -5.92 -9.40
CA GLU A 126 16.44 -4.52 -9.24
C GLU A 126 15.32 -3.76 -8.50
N TYR A 127 15.68 -2.73 -7.75
CA TYR A 127 14.72 -1.94 -6.99
C TYR A 127 14.74 -0.49 -7.45
N ALA A 128 13.55 0.11 -7.58
CA ALA A 128 13.36 1.51 -7.93
C ALA A 128 12.14 2.07 -7.22
N LEU A 129 11.92 3.38 -7.24
CA LEU A 129 10.65 3.95 -6.79
C LEU A 129 9.52 3.51 -7.73
N PHE A 130 8.31 3.38 -7.22
CA PHE A 130 7.20 2.78 -7.96
C PHE A 130 6.89 3.48 -9.30
N ASP A 131 7.01 4.79 -9.34
CA ASP A 131 6.83 5.60 -10.55
C ASP A 131 7.98 5.40 -11.56
N GLN A 132 9.21 5.18 -11.07
CA GLN A 132 10.37 4.87 -11.92
C GLN A 132 10.24 3.48 -12.55
N VAL A 133 9.71 2.48 -11.81
CA VAL A 133 9.38 1.16 -12.38
C VAL A 133 8.47 1.31 -13.58
N TYR A 134 7.39 2.07 -13.43
CA TYR A 134 6.43 2.25 -14.53
C TYR A 134 7.03 3.01 -15.71
N ARG A 135 7.78 4.09 -15.46
CA ARG A 135 8.48 4.84 -16.52
C ARG A 135 9.46 3.97 -17.29
N SER A 136 10.26 3.16 -16.59
CA SER A 136 11.25 2.28 -17.25
C SER A 136 10.60 1.20 -18.12
N LEU A 137 9.41 0.70 -17.72
CA LEU A 137 8.62 -0.20 -18.57
C LEU A 137 8.11 0.52 -19.83
N ARG A 138 7.58 1.74 -19.67
CA ARG A 138 7.07 2.52 -20.82
C ARG A 138 8.16 2.93 -21.80
N SER A 139 9.33 3.31 -21.31
CA SER A 139 10.51 3.63 -22.15
C SER A 139 11.20 2.40 -22.71
N LYS A 140 10.81 1.18 -22.29
CA LYS A 140 11.44 -0.12 -22.64
C LYS A 140 12.87 -0.27 -22.14
N GLU A 141 13.29 0.55 -21.17
CA GLU A 141 14.55 0.37 -20.45
C GLU A 141 14.50 -0.88 -19.56
N ALA A 142 13.35 -1.13 -18.93
CA ALA A 142 13.05 -2.39 -18.25
C ALA A 142 12.18 -3.29 -19.12
N VAL A 143 12.52 -4.59 -19.19
CA VAL A 143 11.74 -5.59 -19.90
C VAL A 143 10.53 -6.00 -19.08
N GLN A 144 10.66 -6.11 -17.76
CA GLN A 144 9.60 -6.57 -16.87
C GLN A 144 9.73 -5.94 -15.48
N GLY A 145 8.60 -5.74 -14.82
CA GLY A 145 8.56 -5.12 -13.50
C GLY A 145 7.21 -5.23 -12.84
N VAL A 146 7.18 -4.99 -11.53
CA VAL A 146 5.96 -5.03 -10.74
C VAL A 146 5.45 -3.62 -10.52
N VAL A 147 4.23 -3.37 -10.95
CA VAL A 147 3.57 -2.07 -10.78
C VAL A 147 2.50 -2.13 -9.70
N ILE A 148 2.35 -1.01 -9.01
CA ILE A 148 1.40 -0.81 -7.91
C ILE A 148 0.57 0.47 -8.14
N HIS A 149 -0.34 0.74 -7.22
CA HIS A 149 -1.15 1.96 -7.19
C HIS A 149 -1.96 2.15 -8.48
N GLU A 150 -2.02 3.38 -8.96
CA GLU A 150 -2.76 3.83 -10.13
C GLU A 150 -2.32 3.18 -11.45
N HIS A 151 -1.10 2.73 -11.56
CA HIS A 151 -0.60 2.10 -12.76
C HIS A 151 -1.31 0.77 -13.10
N ARG A 152 -2.02 0.20 -12.12
CA ARG A 152 -2.93 -0.93 -12.33
C ARG A 152 -4.09 -0.58 -13.30
N PHE A 153 -4.44 0.70 -13.45
CA PHE A 153 -5.55 1.15 -14.30
C PHE A 153 -5.09 1.62 -15.69
N THR A 154 -3.80 1.96 -15.86
CA THR A 154 -3.30 2.64 -17.06
C THR A 154 -2.46 1.76 -17.99
N TRP A 155 -1.92 0.66 -17.52
CA TRP A 155 -0.95 -0.18 -18.23
C TRP A 155 -1.40 -0.65 -19.62
N LYS A 156 -2.70 -0.99 -19.79
CA LYS A 156 -3.25 -1.43 -21.09
C LYS A 156 -3.21 -0.31 -22.12
N ARG A 157 -3.60 0.90 -21.71
CA ARG A 157 -3.56 2.10 -22.54
C ARG A 157 -2.13 2.42 -22.95
N ASP A 158 -1.18 2.17 -22.08
CA ASP A 158 0.23 2.47 -22.30
C ASP A 158 0.99 1.34 -23.02
N GLY A 159 0.26 0.33 -23.55
CA GLY A 159 0.82 -0.71 -24.42
C GLY A 159 1.69 -1.74 -23.72
N LEU A 160 1.53 -1.90 -22.40
CA LEU A 160 2.22 -2.93 -21.63
C LEU A 160 1.45 -4.25 -21.64
N TYR A 161 2.11 -5.34 -21.29
CA TYR A 161 1.56 -6.68 -21.29
C TYR A 161 1.49 -7.23 -19.88
N LEU A 162 0.37 -7.84 -19.51
CA LEU A 162 0.20 -8.51 -18.22
C LEU A 162 0.86 -9.89 -18.27
N LEU A 163 1.84 -10.11 -17.41
CA LEU A 163 2.43 -11.42 -17.19
C LEU A 163 1.70 -12.18 -16.07
N GLN A 164 1.42 -11.50 -14.95
CA GLN A 164 0.70 -12.07 -13.82
C GLN A 164 0.01 -10.98 -12.99
N ASP A 165 -1.23 -11.21 -12.61
CA ASP A 165 -1.85 -10.51 -11.49
C ASP A 165 -1.42 -11.21 -10.19
N LEU A 166 -0.47 -10.59 -9.47
CA LEU A 166 0.08 -11.16 -8.24
C LEU A 166 -0.96 -11.20 -7.12
N GLY A 167 -2.00 -10.37 -7.24
CA GLY A 167 -3.11 -10.38 -6.34
C GLY A 167 -4.03 -11.57 -6.53
N ALA A 168 -4.47 -11.78 -7.73
CA ALA A 168 -5.25 -12.95 -8.06
C ALA A 168 -4.50 -14.24 -7.68
N PHE A 169 -3.19 -14.28 -7.94
CA PHE A 169 -2.35 -15.41 -7.55
C PHE A 169 -2.31 -15.62 -6.03
N TRP A 170 -2.21 -14.54 -5.25
CA TRP A 170 -2.29 -14.62 -3.79
C TRP A 170 -3.64 -15.19 -3.33
N GLU A 171 -4.74 -14.63 -3.81
CA GLU A 171 -6.09 -15.03 -3.46
C GLU A 171 -6.37 -16.51 -3.79
N GLU A 172 -5.95 -16.97 -4.97
CA GLU A 172 -6.08 -18.37 -5.40
C GLU A 172 -5.28 -19.34 -4.52
N ASN A 173 -4.08 -18.94 -4.07
CA ASN A 173 -3.19 -19.82 -3.30
C ASN A 173 -3.43 -19.77 -1.79
N THR A 174 -4.11 -18.75 -1.28
CA THR A 174 -4.31 -18.53 0.17
C THR A 174 -5.77 -18.54 0.60
N GLY A 175 -6.70 -18.28 -0.31
CA GLY A 175 -8.12 -18.09 -0.02
C GLY A 175 -8.42 -16.83 0.78
N THR A 176 -7.44 -15.90 0.92
CA THR A 176 -7.57 -14.70 1.77
C THR A 176 -7.46 -13.42 0.94
N PRO A 177 -8.00 -12.26 1.44
CA PRO A 177 -7.77 -10.97 0.79
C PRO A 177 -6.28 -10.63 0.77
N ILE A 178 -5.87 -9.72 -0.11
CA ILE A 178 -4.49 -9.23 -0.14
C ILE A 178 -4.26 -8.18 0.94
N PRO A 179 -3.28 -8.34 1.84
CA PRO A 179 -2.89 -7.30 2.77
C PRO A 179 -1.77 -6.45 2.16
N LEU A 180 -2.13 -5.33 1.53
CA LEU A 180 -1.17 -4.44 0.86
C LEU A 180 -0.45 -3.52 1.84
N GLY A 181 -1.22 -2.82 2.67
CA GLY A 181 -0.70 -1.88 3.64
C GLY A 181 -1.53 -1.83 4.91
N ILE A 182 -0.89 -1.47 6.00
CA ILE A 182 -1.49 -1.34 7.33
C ILE A 182 -1.19 0.03 7.92
N ALA A 183 -2.01 0.47 8.86
CA ALA A 183 -1.64 1.56 9.74
C ALA A 183 -0.98 0.98 11.00
N VAL A 184 0.04 1.67 11.49
CA VAL A 184 0.77 1.32 12.71
C VAL A 184 0.91 2.52 13.62
N ALA A 185 0.96 2.28 14.93
CA ALA A 185 1.22 3.32 15.92
C ALA A 185 2.29 2.85 16.91
N ARG A 186 3.12 3.76 17.38
CA ARG A 186 4.19 3.48 18.35
C ARG A 186 3.61 3.00 19.67
N LYS A 187 4.04 1.84 20.15
CA LYS A 187 3.56 1.23 21.41
C LYS A 187 3.80 2.10 22.64
N SER A 188 4.87 2.92 22.63
CA SER A 188 5.19 3.84 23.72
C SER A 188 4.15 4.95 23.92
N LEU A 189 3.23 5.17 22.99
CA LEU A 189 2.09 6.08 23.15
C LEU A 189 1.07 5.58 24.18
N GLY A 190 1.10 4.28 24.48
CA GLY A 190 0.14 3.63 25.38
C GLY A 190 -1.16 3.24 24.72
N VAL A 191 -1.80 2.21 25.27
CA VAL A 191 -3.00 1.57 24.67
C VAL A 191 -4.16 2.55 24.49
N ASN A 192 -4.42 3.40 25.48
CA ASN A 192 -5.54 4.37 25.40
C ASN A 192 -5.33 5.39 24.27
N THR A 193 -4.11 5.89 24.09
CA THR A 193 -3.78 6.81 23.00
C THR A 193 -3.94 6.12 21.64
N ILE A 194 -3.51 4.87 21.53
CA ILE A 194 -3.66 4.08 20.31
C ILE A 194 -5.15 3.91 19.95
N PHE A 195 -6.02 3.58 20.90
CA PHE A 195 -7.46 3.51 20.66
C PHE A 195 -8.05 4.86 20.20
N GLN A 196 -7.62 5.96 20.80
CA GLN A 196 -8.06 7.29 20.37
C GLN A 196 -7.60 7.61 18.93
N ILE A 197 -6.39 7.19 18.55
CA ILE A 197 -5.88 7.32 17.18
C ILE A 197 -6.74 6.51 16.20
N GLU A 198 -7.06 5.27 16.53
CA GLU A 198 -7.96 4.45 15.71
C GLU A 198 -9.34 5.09 15.53
N ASP A 199 -9.92 5.64 16.62
CA ASP A 199 -11.19 6.36 16.55
C ASP A 199 -11.12 7.59 15.64
N GLU A 200 -10.03 8.34 15.68
CA GLU A 200 -9.82 9.48 14.80
C GLU A 200 -9.70 9.08 13.33
N ILE A 201 -8.98 7.99 13.04
CA ILE A 201 -8.89 7.44 11.67
C ILE A 201 -10.27 7.02 11.18
N ARG A 202 -11.08 6.32 12.00
CA ARG A 202 -12.45 5.94 11.64
C ARG A 202 -13.36 7.14 11.45
N LYS A 203 -13.27 8.17 12.30
CA LYS A 203 -14.00 9.44 12.13
C LYS A 203 -13.65 10.11 10.80
N SER A 204 -12.36 10.19 10.47
CA SER A 204 -11.88 10.76 9.20
C SER A 204 -12.46 10.00 8.00
N LEU A 205 -12.38 8.67 8.01
CA LEU A 205 -12.95 7.82 6.97
C LEU A 205 -14.48 8.02 6.84
N ASN A 206 -15.20 8.08 7.97
CA ASN A 206 -16.64 8.28 7.98
C ASN A 206 -17.06 9.66 7.45
N ILE A 207 -16.27 10.70 7.70
CA ILE A 207 -16.47 12.03 7.09
C ILE A 207 -16.25 11.94 5.58
N ALA A 208 -15.20 11.26 5.12
CA ALA A 208 -14.92 11.08 3.70
C ALA A 208 -16.05 10.33 2.98
N ARG A 209 -16.58 9.26 3.56
CA ARG A 209 -17.69 8.47 3.00
C ARG A 209 -19.02 9.22 2.83
N LYS A 210 -19.24 10.30 3.61
CA LYS A 210 -20.46 11.13 3.52
C LYS A 210 -20.37 12.21 2.43
N ARG A 211 -19.23 12.36 1.78
CA ARG A 211 -19.03 13.38 0.72
C ARG A 211 -19.71 12.94 -0.57
N GLU A 212 -20.23 13.91 -1.31
CA GLU A 212 -20.78 13.69 -2.64
C GLU A 212 -19.68 13.35 -3.67
N LYS A 213 -18.51 13.97 -3.52
CA LYS A 213 -17.37 13.75 -4.41
C LYS A 213 -16.27 12.97 -3.69
N LEU A 214 -15.78 11.93 -4.33
CA LEU A 214 -14.67 11.13 -3.82
C LEU A 214 -13.35 11.90 -3.87
N VAL A 215 -13.09 12.58 -4.99
CA VAL A 215 -11.88 13.37 -5.19
C VAL A 215 -12.13 14.81 -4.75
N THR A 216 -11.44 15.24 -3.72
CA THR A 216 -11.45 16.62 -3.22
C THR A 216 -10.27 17.40 -3.80
N PRO A 217 -10.24 18.75 -3.69
CA PRO A 217 -9.05 19.54 -4.03
C PRO A 217 -7.80 19.15 -3.26
N PHE A 218 -7.95 18.60 -2.05
CA PHE A 218 -6.83 18.09 -1.25
C PHE A 218 -6.24 16.83 -1.87
N ILE A 219 -7.08 15.85 -2.24
CA ILE A 219 -6.67 14.60 -2.89
C ILE A 219 -6.04 14.91 -4.26
N ASP A 220 -6.70 15.74 -5.06
CA ASP A 220 -6.25 16.15 -6.40
C ASP A 220 -4.86 16.80 -6.36
N LYS A 221 -4.64 17.70 -5.41
CA LYS A 221 -3.35 18.37 -5.23
C LYS A 221 -2.20 17.44 -4.86
N LEU A 222 -2.47 16.36 -4.13
CA LEU A 222 -1.46 15.43 -3.63
C LEU A 222 -1.24 14.23 -4.54
N ALA A 223 -2.26 13.85 -5.31
CA ALA A 223 -2.19 12.72 -6.22
C ALA A 223 -1.11 12.92 -7.29
N GLN A 224 -0.44 11.83 -7.66
CA GLN A 224 0.57 11.83 -8.74
C GLN A 224 -0.05 11.51 -10.11
N ILE A 225 -1.35 11.57 -10.21
CA ILE A 225 -2.15 11.29 -11.43
C ILE A 225 -3.10 12.46 -11.67
N ASP A 226 -3.18 12.91 -12.94
CA ASP A 226 -4.04 14.01 -13.35
C ASP A 226 -5.44 13.57 -13.83
N ASP A 227 -5.76 12.26 -13.77
CA ASP A 227 -7.03 11.71 -14.24
C ASP A 227 -7.99 11.44 -13.07
N PRO A 228 -9.04 12.27 -12.87
CA PRO A 228 -10.00 12.09 -11.78
C PRO A 228 -10.71 10.72 -11.80
N ASN A 229 -10.93 10.14 -12.97
CA ASN A 229 -11.59 8.83 -13.08
C ASN A 229 -10.67 7.72 -12.53
N VAL A 230 -9.35 7.84 -12.78
CA VAL A 230 -8.37 6.90 -12.23
C VAL A 230 -8.24 7.09 -10.72
N MET A 231 -8.26 8.32 -10.22
CA MET A 231 -8.27 8.59 -8.76
C MET A 231 -9.51 8.00 -8.09
N GLU A 232 -10.70 8.18 -8.67
CA GLU A 232 -11.93 7.57 -8.14
C GLU A 232 -11.88 6.04 -8.17
N ALA A 233 -11.43 5.45 -9.28
CA ALA A 233 -11.27 4.00 -9.39
C ALA A 233 -10.30 3.46 -8.34
N HIS A 234 -9.22 4.20 -8.07
CA HIS A 234 -8.25 3.88 -7.04
C HIS A 234 -8.88 3.92 -5.64
N ILE A 235 -9.61 4.98 -5.30
CA ILE A 235 -10.31 5.08 -4.02
C ILE A 235 -11.30 3.91 -3.86
N ARG A 236 -12.14 3.65 -4.86
CA ARG A 236 -13.16 2.57 -4.81
C ARG A 236 -12.54 1.17 -4.67
N MET A 237 -11.34 0.96 -5.22
CA MET A 237 -10.65 -0.33 -5.14
C MET A 237 -9.98 -0.56 -3.79
N PHE A 238 -9.34 0.46 -3.23
CA PHE A 238 -8.48 0.31 -2.06
C PHE A 238 -9.12 0.75 -0.74
N VAL A 239 -10.24 1.49 -0.78
CA VAL A 239 -10.99 1.88 0.42
C VAL A 239 -12.27 1.05 0.50
N ASN A 240 -12.34 0.20 1.51
CA ASN A 240 -13.43 -0.76 1.72
C ASN A 240 -13.65 -1.01 3.21
N ASP A 241 -14.40 -2.06 3.58
CA ASP A 241 -14.70 -2.37 4.97
C ASP A 241 -13.44 -2.70 5.80
N PHE A 242 -12.41 -3.28 5.17
CA PHE A 242 -11.12 -3.51 5.85
C PHE A 242 -10.38 -2.20 6.20
N SER A 243 -10.69 -1.10 5.53
CA SER A 243 -10.12 0.22 5.89
C SER A 243 -10.74 0.76 7.18
N GLU A 244 -11.98 0.37 7.51
CA GLU A 244 -12.65 0.72 8.76
C GLU A 244 -12.33 -0.26 9.88
N GLU A 245 -12.36 -1.57 9.57
CA GLU A 245 -12.03 -2.62 10.53
C GLU A 245 -11.39 -3.81 9.80
N VAL A 246 -10.16 -4.14 10.17
CA VAL A 246 -9.40 -5.27 9.60
C VAL A 246 -10.15 -6.60 9.77
N GLY A 247 -10.86 -6.78 10.86
CA GLY A 247 -11.67 -7.96 11.13
C GLY A 247 -10.87 -9.27 11.16
N GLU A 248 -11.56 -10.40 11.32
CA GLU A 248 -10.91 -11.73 11.40
C GLU A 248 -10.23 -12.12 10.07
N ARG A 249 -10.89 -11.88 8.94
CA ARG A 249 -10.34 -12.22 7.61
C ARG A 249 -9.08 -11.44 7.28
N GLY A 250 -9.07 -10.14 7.61
CA GLY A 250 -7.89 -9.32 7.42
C GLY A 250 -6.74 -9.74 8.34
N ARG A 251 -7.03 -10.05 9.61
CA ARG A 251 -6.03 -10.58 10.55
C ARG A 251 -5.46 -11.93 10.10
N ALA A 252 -6.29 -12.83 9.60
CA ALA A 252 -5.84 -14.12 9.06
C ALA A 252 -4.88 -13.93 7.86
N SER A 253 -5.24 -13.02 6.95
CA SER A 253 -4.41 -12.68 5.80
C SER A 253 -3.06 -12.06 6.20
N LEU A 254 -3.08 -11.11 7.13
CA LEU A 254 -1.86 -10.51 7.69
C LEU A 254 -0.98 -11.57 8.37
N GLY A 255 -1.57 -12.44 9.18
CA GLY A 255 -0.86 -13.53 9.85
C GLY A 255 -0.16 -14.45 8.84
N TYR A 256 -0.84 -14.84 7.76
CA TYR A 256 -0.24 -15.64 6.70
C TYR A 256 0.93 -14.92 6.02
N LEU A 257 0.74 -13.64 5.63
CA LEU A 257 1.79 -12.84 5.02
C LEU A 257 3.00 -12.71 5.95
N TRP A 258 2.80 -12.46 7.23
CA TRP A 258 3.89 -12.33 8.21
C TRP A 258 4.65 -13.63 8.43
N THR A 259 3.98 -14.78 8.32
CA THR A 259 4.65 -16.08 8.33
C THR A 259 5.61 -16.22 7.15
N LEU A 260 5.22 -15.76 5.95
CA LEU A 260 6.10 -15.77 4.78
C LEU A 260 7.31 -14.83 4.92
N VAL A 261 7.19 -13.76 5.69
CA VAL A 261 8.30 -12.82 5.94
C VAL A 261 9.30 -13.39 6.94
N LYS A 262 8.81 -14.13 7.94
CA LYS A 262 9.62 -14.69 9.04
C LYS A 262 10.36 -15.98 8.67
N GLY A 263 9.84 -16.70 7.65
CA GLY A 263 10.34 -18.03 7.34
C GLY A 263 10.79 -18.41 6.07
#